data_c0566d56201fd98ebd90b3828b5528f3
#
_entry.id   c0566d56201fd98ebd90b3828b5528f3
#
_cell.length_a   1.000
_cell.length_b   1.000
_cell.length_c   1.000
_cell.angle_alpha   90.00
_cell.angle_beta   90.00
_cell.angle_gamma   90.00
#
_symmetry.space_group_name_H-M   'P 1'
#
loop_
_entity.id
_entity.type
_entity.pdbx_description
1 polymer ?
#
loop_
_entity_poly.entity_id
_entity_poly.type
_entity_poly.pdbx_seq_one_letter_code
_entity_poly.pdbx_strand_id
1 'polypeptide(L)'
;SRAGAVVVSRAVAEEISRGLISADPYRAYAELSVLFDERGLPFAQGVHPTAVIDETAVIADDVSIGANAVIGREVVIGAGSVIGPNVTIYPNTQIGLDCIVGAATVIGYDGFGFAKSPDGWIKIRQLGGVMIGDDVEIGAGCTIDRGALDDTLIEDGVKLDNQVHIAHGCRIGQRTAMAGYVALAGGTVIGSDVTVGGMTGFTGHLSVCDKVHIGANALVTQSITVPGAYLGGAGGVMKADDWRKSAVRFRQLDAMARRIQVLEKQLNVKSKDS
;
A
#
# COMPACT_ATOMS: atom_id res chain seq x y z
N SER A 1 34.83 4.81 1.08
CA SER A 1 34.05 3.61 1.42
C SER A 1 34.99 2.48 1.84
N ARG A 2 34.56 1.61 2.78
CA ARG A 2 35.24 0.34 3.13
C ARG A 2 34.78 -0.82 2.25
N ALA A 3 33.86 -0.58 1.29
CA ALA A 3 33.33 -1.61 0.41
C ALA A 3 34.42 -2.14 -0.54
N GLY A 4 34.41 -3.44 -0.83
CA GLY A 4 35.29 -4.09 -1.80
C GLY A 4 35.02 -3.62 -3.23
N ALA A 5 33.75 -3.31 -3.56
CA ALA A 5 33.30 -2.67 -4.79
C ALA A 5 32.09 -1.77 -4.52
N VAL A 6 31.81 -0.85 -5.43
CA VAL A 6 30.67 0.07 -5.35
C VAL A 6 29.95 0.08 -6.70
N VAL A 7 28.64 -0.09 -6.72
CA VAL A 7 27.84 0.07 -7.94
C VAL A 7 27.60 1.55 -8.18
N VAL A 8 27.94 2.03 -9.36
CA VAL A 8 27.89 3.46 -9.69
C VAL A 8 27.35 3.69 -11.10
N SER A 9 26.80 4.89 -11.32
CA SER A 9 26.48 5.34 -12.67
C SER A 9 27.78 5.71 -13.42
N ARG A 10 27.71 5.73 -14.76
CA ARG A 10 28.83 6.14 -15.60
C ARG A 10 29.32 7.57 -15.27
N ALA A 11 28.44 8.44 -14.83
CA ALA A 11 28.75 9.84 -14.53
C ALA A 11 29.78 10.04 -13.39
N VAL A 12 29.84 9.10 -12.42
CA VAL A 12 30.75 9.18 -11.27
C VAL A 12 31.81 8.07 -11.27
N ALA A 13 31.87 7.27 -12.33
CA ALA A 13 32.73 6.10 -12.41
C ALA A 13 34.23 6.45 -12.33
N GLU A 14 34.63 7.59 -12.87
CA GLU A 14 36.02 8.04 -12.86
C GLU A 14 36.53 8.45 -11.49
N GLU A 15 35.62 8.78 -10.57
CA GLU A 15 35.96 9.19 -9.20
C GLU A 15 36.16 7.99 -8.26
N ILE A 16 35.85 6.77 -8.71
CA ILE A 16 35.77 5.57 -7.87
C ILE A 16 36.65 4.45 -8.44
N SER A 17 37.76 4.15 -7.77
CA SER A 17 38.76 3.17 -8.21
C SER A 17 38.27 1.71 -8.27
N ARG A 18 37.12 1.38 -7.69
CA ARG A 18 36.51 0.03 -7.66
C ARG A 18 35.03 0.08 -7.97
N GLY A 19 34.67 0.86 -9.01
CA GLY A 19 33.29 1.03 -9.43
C GLY A 19 32.84 -0.08 -10.40
N LEU A 20 31.70 -0.70 -10.11
CA LEU A 20 30.94 -1.49 -11.07
C LEU A 20 29.94 -0.56 -11.76
N ILE A 21 30.11 -0.35 -13.07
CA ILE A 21 29.29 0.62 -13.80
C ILE A 21 27.95 -0.04 -14.17
N SER A 22 26.86 0.58 -13.76
CA SER A 22 25.50 0.22 -14.18
C SER A 22 24.77 1.42 -14.76
N ALA A 23 23.88 1.19 -15.71
CA ALA A 23 22.94 2.21 -16.19
C ALA A 23 21.92 2.60 -15.10
N ASP A 24 21.55 1.65 -14.26
CA ASP A 24 20.69 1.82 -13.08
C ASP A 24 21.39 1.18 -11.86
N PRO A 25 22.17 1.96 -11.09
CA PRO A 25 22.86 1.45 -9.91
C PRO A 25 21.95 0.91 -8.82
N TYR A 26 20.75 1.46 -8.68
CA TYR A 26 19.81 1.02 -7.64
C TYR A 26 19.20 -0.35 -7.98
N ARG A 27 18.84 -0.55 -9.24
CA ARG A 27 18.40 -1.85 -9.75
C ARG A 27 19.51 -2.90 -9.62
N ALA A 28 20.72 -2.57 -10.07
CA ALA A 28 21.87 -3.48 -9.95
C ALA A 28 22.18 -3.81 -8.48
N TYR A 29 22.01 -2.89 -7.55
CA TYR A 29 22.13 -3.17 -6.12
C TYR A 29 21.08 -4.18 -5.65
N ALA A 30 19.81 -4.03 -6.07
CA ALA A 30 18.75 -4.97 -5.74
C ALA A 30 19.05 -6.39 -6.29
N GLU A 31 19.45 -6.49 -7.56
CA GLU A 31 19.84 -7.76 -8.20
C GLU A 31 21.04 -8.42 -7.51
N LEU A 32 22.05 -7.64 -7.12
CA LEU A 32 23.21 -8.14 -6.40
C LEU A 32 22.91 -8.55 -4.95
N SER A 33 21.91 -7.93 -4.31
CA SER A 33 21.57 -8.24 -2.91
C SER A 33 21.20 -9.71 -2.71
N VAL A 34 20.61 -10.33 -3.72
CA VAL A 34 20.25 -11.76 -3.72
C VAL A 34 21.49 -12.66 -3.53
N LEU A 35 22.63 -12.28 -4.11
CA LEU A 35 23.88 -13.06 -4.01
C LEU A 35 24.48 -13.05 -2.59
N PHE A 36 24.09 -12.11 -1.76
CA PHE A 36 24.56 -11.96 -0.39
C PHE A 36 23.50 -12.33 0.65
N ASP A 37 22.33 -12.78 0.22
CA ASP A 37 21.28 -13.24 1.13
C ASP A 37 21.46 -14.72 1.46
N GLU A 38 22.23 -14.99 2.50
CA GLU A 38 22.45 -16.34 3.03
C GLU A 38 21.35 -16.79 4.00
N ARG A 39 20.36 -15.92 4.31
CA ARG A 39 19.35 -16.21 5.34
C ARG A 39 18.38 -17.31 4.92
N GLY A 40 18.10 -17.42 3.60
CA GLY A 40 17.05 -18.30 3.10
C GLY A 40 15.65 -17.88 3.58
N LEU A 41 14.73 -18.83 3.59
CA LEU A 41 13.40 -18.60 4.19
C LEU A 41 13.53 -18.48 5.71
N PRO A 42 12.73 -17.61 6.36
CA PRO A 42 12.77 -17.41 7.81
C PRO A 42 12.27 -18.63 8.61
N PHE A 43 11.84 -19.70 7.95
CA PHE A 43 11.40 -20.97 8.49
C PHE A 43 11.66 -22.10 7.48
N ALA A 44 11.55 -23.36 7.91
CA ALA A 44 11.79 -24.52 7.04
C ALA A 44 10.81 -24.54 5.84
N GLN A 45 11.30 -25.03 4.69
CA GLN A 45 10.46 -25.27 3.52
C GLN A 45 9.34 -26.28 3.82
N GLY A 46 8.23 -26.14 3.09
CA GLY A 46 7.04 -26.96 3.24
C GLY A 46 6.10 -26.47 4.34
N VAL A 47 5.18 -27.30 4.74
CA VAL A 47 4.14 -26.96 5.71
C VAL A 47 4.61 -27.20 7.13
N HIS A 48 4.61 -26.16 7.98
CA HIS A 48 4.97 -26.31 9.38
C HIS A 48 3.93 -27.17 10.13
N PRO A 49 4.34 -28.09 11.05
CA PRO A 49 3.41 -29.01 11.73
C PRO A 49 2.31 -28.36 12.56
N THR A 50 2.47 -27.09 12.95
CA THR A 50 1.46 -26.33 13.70
C THR A 50 0.53 -25.49 12.81
N ALA A 51 0.71 -25.52 11.48
CA ALA A 51 -0.23 -24.89 10.59
C ALA A 51 -1.55 -25.67 10.55
N VAL A 52 -2.66 -24.94 10.50
CA VAL A 52 -4.01 -25.52 10.39
C VAL A 52 -4.51 -25.23 8.98
N ILE A 53 -4.74 -26.29 8.22
CA ILE A 53 -5.16 -26.19 6.81
C ILE A 53 -6.46 -26.95 6.65
N ASP A 54 -7.47 -26.28 6.10
CA ASP A 54 -8.75 -26.91 5.76
C ASP A 54 -8.56 -27.97 4.66
N GLU A 55 -9.26 -29.09 4.75
CA GLU A 55 -9.16 -30.21 3.80
C GLU A 55 -9.55 -29.85 2.37
N THR A 56 -10.33 -28.78 2.19
CA THR A 56 -10.76 -28.30 0.87
C THR A 56 -9.80 -27.26 0.25
N ALA A 57 -8.77 -26.85 0.99
CA ALA A 57 -7.76 -25.93 0.45
C ALA A 57 -6.89 -26.64 -0.60
N VAL A 58 -6.57 -25.93 -1.67
CA VAL A 58 -5.70 -26.41 -2.74
C VAL A 58 -4.37 -25.67 -2.70
N ILE A 59 -3.32 -26.38 -2.31
CA ILE A 59 -1.98 -25.83 -2.09
C ILE A 59 -1.00 -26.56 -2.99
N ALA A 60 -0.21 -25.83 -3.78
CA ALA A 60 0.83 -26.41 -4.62
C ALA A 60 1.96 -27.04 -3.76
N ASP A 61 2.62 -28.09 -4.28
CA ASP A 61 3.55 -28.93 -3.52
C ASP A 61 4.80 -28.17 -2.99
N ASP A 62 5.20 -27.08 -3.64
CA ASP A 62 6.39 -26.28 -3.31
C ASP A 62 6.09 -25.03 -2.47
N VAL A 63 4.85 -24.86 -2.01
CA VAL A 63 4.45 -23.79 -1.10
C VAL A 63 5.05 -24.02 0.28
N SER A 64 5.55 -22.93 0.89
CA SER A 64 6.04 -22.94 2.27
C SER A 64 5.04 -22.22 3.18
N ILE A 65 4.62 -22.88 4.26
CA ILE A 65 3.65 -22.36 5.23
C ILE A 65 4.25 -22.38 6.63
N GLY A 66 4.35 -21.21 7.24
CA GLY A 66 4.95 -20.99 8.55
C GLY A 66 4.10 -21.47 9.73
N ALA A 67 4.70 -21.43 10.90
CA ALA A 67 4.07 -21.88 12.15
C ALA A 67 2.77 -21.14 12.46
N ASN A 68 1.76 -21.87 12.94
CA ASN A 68 0.46 -21.35 13.37
C ASN A 68 -0.31 -20.58 12.30
N ALA A 69 0.04 -20.75 11.02
CA ALA A 69 -0.78 -20.21 9.93
C ALA A 69 -2.11 -20.97 9.88
N VAL A 70 -3.19 -20.26 9.56
CA VAL A 70 -4.54 -20.83 9.41
C VAL A 70 -5.00 -20.59 7.99
N ILE A 71 -5.24 -21.67 7.24
CA ILE A 71 -5.69 -21.64 5.85
C ILE A 71 -7.12 -22.16 5.81
N GLY A 72 -8.04 -21.31 5.44
CA GLY A 72 -9.48 -21.58 5.43
C GLY A 72 -9.94 -22.42 4.24
N ARG A 73 -11.24 -22.72 4.26
CA ARG A 73 -11.93 -23.49 3.25
C ARG A 73 -11.82 -22.86 1.85
N GLU A 74 -11.60 -23.74 0.84
CA GLU A 74 -11.59 -23.34 -0.57
C GLU A 74 -10.54 -22.26 -0.90
N VAL A 75 -9.49 -22.15 -0.07
CA VAL A 75 -8.33 -21.30 -0.35
C VAL A 75 -7.46 -21.99 -1.39
N VAL A 76 -6.98 -21.22 -2.37
CA VAL A 76 -6.03 -21.70 -3.38
C VAL A 76 -4.72 -20.93 -3.23
N ILE A 77 -3.57 -21.66 -3.19
CA ILE A 77 -2.24 -21.05 -3.11
C ILE A 77 -1.35 -21.63 -4.21
N GLY A 78 -0.90 -20.75 -5.11
CA GLY A 78 -0.06 -21.10 -6.24
C GLY A 78 1.38 -21.42 -5.87
N ALA A 79 2.06 -22.10 -6.80
CA ALA A 79 3.43 -22.60 -6.65
C ALA A 79 4.43 -21.50 -6.30
N GLY A 80 5.51 -21.83 -5.60
CA GLY A 80 6.57 -20.93 -5.18
C GLY A 80 6.20 -19.97 -4.06
N SER A 81 4.94 -19.95 -3.63
CA SER A 81 4.47 -18.99 -2.64
C SER A 81 4.91 -19.31 -1.22
N VAL A 82 5.13 -18.27 -0.41
CA VAL A 82 5.61 -18.35 0.97
C VAL A 82 4.63 -17.65 1.90
N ILE A 83 4.02 -18.41 2.81
CA ILE A 83 3.06 -17.90 3.80
C ILE A 83 3.74 -17.86 5.16
N GLY A 84 3.89 -16.67 5.73
CA GLY A 84 4.58 -16.44 7.00
C GLY A 84 3.86 -17.03 8.22
N PRO A 85 4.52 -17.05 9.37
CA PRO A 85 3.92 -17.54 10.61
C PRO A 85 2.76 -16.66 11.08
N ASN A 86 1.76 -17.29 11.73
CA ASN A 86 0.55 -16.63 12.24
C ASN A 86 -0.28 -15.90 11.18
N VAL A 87 -0.10 -16.19 9.90
CA VAL A 87 -0.97 -15.66 8.82
C VAL A 87 -2.32 -16.37 8.91
N THR A 88 -3.40 -15.61 8.71
CA THR A 88 -4.75 -16.16 8.61
C THR A 88 -5.36 -15.83 7.26
N ILE A 89 -5.70 -16.86 6.48
CA ILE A 89 -6.35 -16.73 5.17
C ILE A 89 -7.77 -17.29 5.28
N TYR A 90 -8.73 -16.42 5.10
CA TYR A 90 -10.16 -16.76 5.17
C TYR A 90 -10.66 -17.44 3.91
N PRO A 91 -11.80 -18.15 3.99
CA PRO A 91 -12.38 -18.90 2.86
C PRO A 91 -12.55 -18.06 1.59
N ASN A 92 -12.48 -18.76 0.42
CA ASN A 92 -12.63 -18.17 -0.91
C ASN A 92 -11.56 -17.10 -1.24
N THR A 93 -10.33 -17.30 -0.75
CA THR A 93 -9.16 -16.49 -1.13
C THR A 93 -8.33 -17.27 -2.13
N GLN A 94 -7.89 -16.61 -3.20
CA GLN A 94 -6.95 -17.17 -4.17
C GLN A 94 -5.67 -16.34 -4.18
N ILE A 95 -4.53 -17.02 -4.13
CA ILE A 95 -3.18 -16.45 -4.16
C ILE A 95 -2.45 -17.09 -5.34
N GLY A 96 -1.89 -16.26 -6.22
CA GLY A 96 -1.15 -16.69 -7.40
C GLY A 96 0.21 -17.32 -7.10
N LEU A 97 1.07 -17.32 -8.11
CA LEU A 97 2.41 -17.90 -8.07
C LEU A 97 3.41 -16.95 -7.40
N ASP A 98 4.46 -17.51 -6.79
CA ASP A 98 5.64 -16.76 -6.29
C ASP A 98 5.29 -15.60 -5.34
N CYS A 99 4.20 -15.72 -4.58
CA CYS A 99 3.76 -14.70 -3.63
C CYS A 99 4.45 -14.85 -2.28
N ILE A 100 4.67 -13.74 -1.60
CA ILE A 100 5.21 -13.72 -0.22
C ILE A 100 4.20 -13.01 0.69
N VAL A 101 3.74 -13.69 1.74
CA VAL A 101 2.84 -13.12 2.75
C VAL A 101 3.55 -13.07 4.10
N GLY A 102 3.80 -11.87 4.59
CA GLY A 102 4.48 -11.61 5.85
C GLY A 102 3.69 -12.04 7.08
N ALA A 103 4.42 -12.24 8.19
CA ALA A 103 3.87 -12.74 9.44
C ALA A 103 2.67 -11.94 9.96
N ALA A 104 1.72 -12.62 10.61
CA ALA A 104 0.53 -12.03 11.24
C ALA A 104 -0.39 -11.23 10.30
N THR A 105 -0.30 -11.42 8.99
CA THR A 105 -1.20 -10.83 8.00
C THR A 105 -2.53 -11.60 7.98
N VAL A 106 -3.62 -10.87 7.81
CA VAL A 106 -4.98 -11.41 7.72
C VAL A 106 -5.57 -11.09 6.34
N ILE A 107 -5.99 -12.11 5.60
CA ILE A 107 -6.55 -11.98 4.26
C ILE A 107 -7.96 -12.57 4.24
N GLY A 108 -8.93 -11.80 3.71
CA GLY A 108 -10.29 -12.26 3.47
C GLY A 108 -11.22 -12.16 4.68
N TYR A 109 -10.87 -11.38 5.73
CA TYR A 109 -11.82 -11.06 6.79
C TYR A 109 -12.92 -10.12 6.29
N ASP A 110 -14.06 -10.09 6.99
CA ASP A 110 -15.19 -9.21 6.64
C ASP A 110 -14.79 -7.73 6.72
N GLY A 111 -15.01 -6.99 5.65
CA GLY A 111 -14.88 -5.54 5.64
C GLY A 111 -15.91 -4.83 6.54
N PHE A 112 -15.68 -3.56 6.82
CA PHE A 112 -16.57 -2.72 7.61
C PHE A 112 -17.83 -2.39 6.81
N GLY A 113 -18.87 -3.16 7.02
CA GLY A 113 -20.18 -2.99 6.38
C GLY A 113 -21.31 -3.03 7.41
N PHE A 114 -21.91 -1.87 7.71
CA PHE A 114 -23.03 -1.77 8.66
C PHE A 114 -24.05 -0.74 8.18
N ALA A 115 -25.33 -1.10 8.28
CA ALA A 115 -26.46 -0.18 8.07
C ALA A 115 -26.93 0.38 9.40
N LYS A 116 -27.18 1.68 9.47
CA LYS A 116 -27.75 2.33 10.65
C LYS A 116 -29.25 2.02 10.74
N SER A 117 -29.72 1.61 11.91
CA SER A 117 -31.14 1.44 12.21
C SER A 117 -31.48 2.20 13.49
N PRO A 118 -32.78 2.38 13.82
CA PRO A 118 -33.18 3.00 15.09
C PRO A 118 -32.62 2.29 16.34
N ASP A 119 -32.43 0.97 16.25
CA ASP A 119 -31.99 0.13 17.37
C ASP A 119 -30.46 -0.13 17.34
N GLY A 120 -29.70 0.53 16.45
CA GLY A 120 -28.24 0.39 16.35
C GLY A 120 -27.75 0.00 14.94
N TRP A 121 -26.68 -0.80 14.88
CA TRP A 121 -26.01 -1.17 13.63
C TRP A 121 -26.39 -2.59 13.20
N ILE A 122 -26.85 -2.74 11.96
CA ILE A 122 -27.10 -4.04 11.32
C ILE A 122 -25.93 -4.37 10.44
N LYS A 123 -25.29 -5.55 10.67
CA LYS A 123 -24.14 -5.99 9.89
C LYS A 123 -24.57 -6.36 8.46
N ILE A 124 -23.88 -5.80 7.47
CA ILE A 124 -23.96 -6.16 6.06
C ILE A 124 -22.99 -7.32 5.83
N ARG A 125 -23.48 -8.47 5.36
CA ARG A 125 -22.65 -9.64 5.06
C ARG A 125 -21.73 -9.34 3.90
N GLN A 126 -20.50 -9.79 4.01
CA GLN A 126 -19.48 -9.67 2.98
C GLN A 126 -19.39 -11.02 2.25
N LEU A 127 -19.87 -11.08 1.00
CA LEU A 127 -20.10 -12.32 0.27
C LEU A 127 -19.01 -12.64 -0.75
N GLY A 128 -18.22 -11.64 -1.17
CA GLY A 128 -17.10 -11.82 -2.08
C GLY A 128 -15.90 -12.50 -1.41
N GLY A 129 -14.84 -12.69 -2.16
CA GLY A 129 -13.56 -13.24 -1.74
C GLY A 129 -12.42 -12.23 -1.86
N VAL A 130 -11.20 -12.77 -1.97
CA VAL A 130 -9.98 -12.01 -2.30
C VAL A 130 -9.24 -12.75 -3.40
N MET A 131 -8.84 -12.02 -4.44
CA MET A 131 -8.04 -12.53 -5.56
C MET A 131 -6.71 -11.80 -5.58
N ILE A 132 -5.62 -12.55 -5.44
CA ILE A 132 -4.24 -12.05 -5.47
C ILE A 132 -3.53 -12.68 -6.64
N GLY A 133 -2.96 -11.87 -7.51
CA GLY A 133 -2.20 -12.29 -8.68
C GLY A 133 -0.83 -12.87 -8.35
N ASP A 134 0.03 -12.96 -9.36
CA ASP A 134 1.37 -13.53 -9.26
C ASP A 134 2.41 -12.50 -8.79
N ASP A 135 3.52 -12.97 -8.19
CA ASP A 135 4.63 -12.13 -7.72
C ASP A 135 4.20 -10.99 -6.80
N VAL A 136 3.19 -11.22 -5.95
CA VAL A 136 2.72 -10.24 -4.97
C VAL A 136 3.47 -10.43 -3.66
N GLU A 137 3.95 -9.31 -3.09
CA GLU A 137 4.58 -9.32 -1.76
C GLU A 137 3.74 -8.49 -0.80
N ILE A 138 3.35 -9.11 0.32
CA ILE A 138 2.53 -8.52 1.37
C ILE A 138 3.32 -8.55 2.67
N GLY A 139 3.62 -7.39 3.21
CA GLY A 139 4.36 -7.21 4.45
C GLY A 139 3.64 -7.76 5.67
N ALA A 140 4.31 -7.71 6.82
CA ALA A 140 3.79 -8.22 8.08
C ALA A 140 2.62 -7.37 8.63
N GLY A 141 1.63 -8.04 9.23
CA GLY A 141 0.52 -7.38 9.91
C GLY A 141 -0.43 -6.61 8.98
N CYS A 142 -0.43 -6.91 7.68
CA CYS A 142 -1.39 -6.35 6.75
C CYS A 142 -2.79 -6.91 6.97
N THR A 143 -3.82 -6.15 6.58
CA THR A 143 -5.21 -6.61 6.58
C THR A 143 -5.83 -6.35 5.22
N ILE A 144 -6.35 -7.41 4.60
CA ILE A 144 -6.99 -7.35 3.28
C ILE A 144 -8.39 -7.93 3.44
N ASP A 145 -9.38 -7.05 3.38
CA ASP A 145 -10.77 -7.44 3.55
C ASP A 145 -11.31 -8.08 2.27
N ARG A 146 -12.23 -9.03 2.44
CA ARG A 146 -13.00 -9.60 1.34
C ARG A 146 -13.97 -8.59 0.76
N GLY A 147 -14.35 -8.74 -0.48
CA GLY A 147 -15.34 -7.89 -1.11
C GLY A 147 -16.76 -8.07 -0.54
N ALA A 148 -17.56 -7.04 -0.66
CA ALA A 148 -18.95 -7.07 -0.17
C ALA A 148 -19.85 -7.97 -1.05
N LEU A 149 -19.77 -7.82 -2.36
CA LEU A 149 -20.45 -8.65 -3.36
C LEU A 149 -19.42 -9.21 -4.36
N ASP A 150 -18.64 -8.34 -4.99
CA ASP A 150 -17.52 -8.71 -5.84
C ASP A 150 -16.26 -8.91 -4.99
N ASP A 151 -15.22 -9.51 -5.56
CA ASP A 151 -13.96 -9.76 -4.86
C ASP A 151 -13.12 -8.49 -4.67
N THR A 152 -12.31 -8.45 -3.62
CA THR A 152 -11.16 -7.55 -3.53
C THR A 152 -10.04 -8.09 -4.40
N LEU A 153 -9.45 -7.25 -5.27
CA LEU A 153 -8.50 -7.66 -6.28
C LEU A 153 -7.14 -7.00 -6.08
N ILE A 154 -6.07 -7.80 -6.08
CA ILE A 154 -4.68 -7.36 -6.07
C ILE A 154 -4.00 -8.01 -7.27
N GLU A 155 -3.58 -7.21 -8.24
CA GLU A 155 -3.00 -7.71 -9.49
C GLU A 155 -1.50 -8.03 -9.33
N ASP A 156 -0.89 -8.59 -10.41
CA ASP A 156 0.48 -9.11 -10.39
C ASP A 156 1.53 -8.06 -10.02
N GLY A 157 2.57 -8.51 -9.32
CA GLY A 157 3.74 -7.70 -9.00
C GLY A 157 3.50 -6.60 -7.98
N VAL A 158 2.35 -6.55 -7.32
CA VAL A 158 2.04 -5.57 -6.27
C VAL A 158 2.93 -5.82 -5.05
N LYS A 159 3.45 -4.74 -4.45
CA LYS A 159 4.28 -4.77 -3.24
C LYS A 159 3.63 -3.92 -2.15
N LEU A 160 3.21 -4.56 -1.08
CA LEU A 160 2.62 -3.93 0.10
C LEU A 160 3.60 -4.05 1.26
N ASP A 161 4.02 -2.93 1.82
CA ASP A 161 4.83 -2.89 3.03
C ASP A 161 4.00 -3.24 4.28
N ASN A 162 4.62 -3.28 5.44
CA ASN A 162 4.00 -3.71 6.69
C ASN A 162 2.79 -2.84 7.08
N GLN A 163 1.78 -3.49 7.65
CA GLN A 163 0.59 -2.85 8.21
C GLN A 163 -0.23 -2.01 7.21
N VAL A 164 -0.20 -2.40 5.94
CA VAL A 164 -1.11 -1.84 4.94
C VAL A 164 -2.51 -2.40 5.16
N HIS A 165 -3.54 -1.55 5.07
CA HIS A 165 -4.94 -1.95 5.12
C HIS A 165 -5.62 -1.75 3.77
N ILE A 166 -6.19 -2.82 3.23
CA ILE A 166 -6.99 -2.83 2.00
C ILE A 166 -8.42 -3.22 2.37
N ALA A 167 -9.33 -2.25 2.34
CA ALA A 167 -10.73 -2.51 2.65
C ALA A 167 -11.46 -3.23 1.51
N HIS A 168 -12.68 -3.66 1.80
CA HIS A 168 -13.53 -4.44 0.92
C HIS A 168 -13.73 -3.83 -0.48
N GLY A 169 -13.70 -4.68 -1.51
CA GLY A 169 -13.98 -4.28 -2.90
C GLY A 169 -12.95 -3.32 -3.52
N CYS A 170 -11.78 -3.17 -2.90
CA CYS A 170 -10.67 -2.44 -3.52
C CYS A 170 -10.07 -3.21 -4.69
N ARG A 171 -9.51 -2.47 -5.66
CA ARG A 171 -8.76 -3.03 -6.78
C ARG A 171 -7.41 -2.33 -6.87
N ILE A 172 -6.32 -3.10 -6.92
CA ILE A 172 -4.95 -2.60 -7.00
C ILE A 172 -4.31 -3.14 -8.25
N GLY A 173 -3.96 -2.22 -9.16
CA GLY A 173 -3.37 -2.54 -10.45
C GLY A 173 -1.92 -2.99 -10.35
N GLN A 174 -1.46 -3.63 -11.41
CA GLN A 174 -0.16 -4.29 -11.50
C GLN A 174 1.02 -3.41 -11.11
N ARG A 175 2.02 -4.00 -10.45
CA ARG A 175 3.31 -3.36 -10.08
C ARG A 175 3.16 -2.10 -9.21
N THR A 176 2.01 -1.92 -8.58
CA THR A 176 1.80 -0.85 -7.60
C THR A 176 2.51 -1.18 -6.31
N ALA A 177 3.15 -0.17 -5.71
CA ALA A 177 3.86 -0.30 -4.45
C ALA A 177 3.29 0.66 -3.40
N MET A 178 3.02 0.15 -2.20
CA MET A 178 2.50 0.93 -1.07
C MET A 178 3.41 0.77 0.14
N ALA A 179 3.91 1.87 0.66
CA ALA A 179 4.73 1.87 1.88
C ALA A 179 3.87 1.65 3.14
N GLY A 180 4.54 1.45 4.27
CA GLY A 180 3.88 1.07 5.52
C GLY A 180 2.76 1.99 5.99
N TYR A 181 1.75 1.38 6.60
CA TYR A 181 0.57 2.08 7.14
C TYR A 181 -0.30 2.79 6.10
N VAL A 182 -0.21 2.47 4.82
CA VAL A 182 -1.18 2.94 3.83
C VAL A 182 -2.53 2.29 4.11
N ALA A 183 -3.61 3.08 4.01
CA ALA A 183 -4.97 2.60 4.23
C ALA A 183 -5.90 3.02 3.09
N LEU A 184 -6.52 2.04 2.44
CA LEU A 184 -7.55 2.24 1.43
C LEU A 184 -8.93 1.96 2.03
N ALA A 185 -9.84 2.93 1.95
CA ALA A 185 -11.24 2.67 2.29
C ALA A 185 -11.96 1.94 1.14
N GLY A 186 -13.10 1.33 1.45
CA GLY A 186 -13.81 0.43 0.55
C GLY A 186 -14.11 0.96 -0.84
N GLY A 187 -14.04 0.09 -1.84
CA GLY A 187 -14.31 0.41 -3.24
C GLY A 187 -13.28 1.31 -3.93
N THR A 188 -12.10 1.52 -3.33
CA THR A 188 -11.02 2.31 -3.94
C THR A 188 -10.35 1.52 -5.05
N VAL A 189 -10.13 2.18 -6.20
CA VAL A 189 -9.44 1.61 -7.37
C VAL A 189 -8.11 2.32 -7.58
N ILE A 190 -7.01 1.58 -7.50
CA ILE A 190 -5.66 2.08 -7.77
C ILE A 190 -5.17 1.47 -9.08
N GLY A 191 -4.70 2.29 -9.99
CA GLY A 191 -4.15 1.86 -11.28
C GLY A 191 -2.81 1.12 -11.15
N SER A 192 -2.21 0.82 -12.31
CA SER A 192 -0.91 0.15 -12.41
C SER A 192 0.26 1.11 -12.26
N ASP A 193 1.41 0.60 -11.81
CA ASP A 193 2.65 1.39 -11.64
C ASP A 193 2.49 2.61 -10.72
N VAL A 194 1.56 2.55 -9.74
CA VAL A 194 1.35 3.60 -8.74
C VAL A 194 2.30 3.37 -7.56
N THR A 195 2.83 4.46 -7.01
CA THR A 195 3.62 4.40 -5.78
C THR A 195 3.00 5.27 -4.71
N VAL A 196 2.81 4.72 -3.51
CA VAL A 196 2.16 5.40 -2.39
C VAL A 196 3.09 5.47 -1.19
N GLY A 197 3.41 6.67 -0.76
CA GLY A 197 4.20 6.93 0.44
C GLY A 197 3.48 6.53 1.73
N GLY A 198 4.25 6.16 2.74
CA GLY A 198 3.72 5.64 4.00
C GLY A 198 2.74 6.58 4.72
N MET A 199 1.87 5.99 5.53
CA MET A 199 0.82 6.71 6.30
C MET A 199 -0.17 7.49 5.44
N THR A 200 -0.32 7.15 4.17
CA THR A 200 -1.29 7.77 3.26
C THR A 200 -2.64 7.06 3.38
N GLY A 201 -3.70 7.86 3.51
CA GLY A 201 -5.08 7.38 3.57
C GLY A 201 -5.87 7.74 2.32
N PHE A 202 -6.83 6.89 1.95
CA PHE A 202 -7.76 7.15 0.85
C PHE A 202 -9.19 7.05 1.35
N THR A 203 -10.02 8.03 1.02
CA THR A 203 -11.47 7.90 1.24
C THR A 203 -12.08 6.92 0.23
N GLY A 204 -13.22 6.34 0.58
CA GLY A 204 -13.82 5.29 -0.25
C GLY A 204 -14.28 5.73 -1.63
N HIS A 205 -14.40 4.75 -2.54
CA HIS A 205 -14.96 4.89 -3.89
C HIS A 205 -14.21 5.91 -4.78
N LEU A 206 -12.90 6.02 -4.60
CA LEU A 206 -12.01 6.82 -5.44
C LEU A 206 -11.34 5.96 -6.51
N SER A 207 -10.89 6.62 -7.57
CA SER A 207 -10.00 6.01 -8.56
C SER A 207 -8.71 6.84 -8.72
N VAL A 208 -7.59 6.15 -8.79
CA VAL A 208 -6.28 6.72 -9.09
C VAL A 208 -5.80 6.08 -10.39
N CYS A 209 -5.49 6.89 -11.40
CA CYS A 209 -5.01 6.37 -12.68
C CYS A 209 -3.58 5.83 -12.56
N ASP A 210 -3.11 5.17 -13.62
CA ASP A 210 -1.77 4.58 -13.69
C ASP A 210 -0.66 5.64 -13.54
N LYS A 211 0.52 5.18 -13.07
CA LYS A 211 1.76 5.98 -13.00
C LYS A 211 1.64 7.25 -12.16
N VAL A 212 0.88 7.17 -11.08
CA VAL A 212 0.79 8.23 -10.08
C VAL A 212 1.78 7.94 -8.95
N HIS A 213 2.45 8.98 -8.48
CA HIS A 213 3.22 8.96 -7.24
C HIS A 213 2.53 9.80 -6.18
N ILE A 214 2.22 9.22 -5.02
CA ILE A 214 1.63 9.93 -3.89
C ILE A 214 2.64 9.96 -2.74
N GLY A 215 2.96 11.17 -2.28
CA GLY A 215 3.88 11.35 -1.15
C GLY A 215 3.31 10.85 0.18
N ALA A 216 4.18 10.66 1.16
CA ALA A 216 3.82 10.17 2.47
C ALA A 216 2.89 11.12 3.25
N ASN A 217 2.10 10.55 4.18
CA ASN A 217 1.20 11.28 5.09
C ASN A 217 0.17 12.15 4.36
N ALA A 218 -0.30 11.70 3.21
CA ALA A 218 -1.35 12.34 2.44
C ALA A 218 -2.73 11.78 2.80
N LEU A 219 -3.77 12.60 2.62
CA LEU A 219 -5.15 12.15 2.60
C LEU A 219 -5.75 12.43 1.22
N VAL A 220 -6.00 11.35 0.46
CA VAL A 220 -6.61 11.43 -0.87
C VAL A 220 -8.13 11.41 -0.72
N THR A 221 -8.78 12.51 -1.08
CA THR A 221 -10.23 12.70 -0.94
C THR A 221 -10.96 12.83 -2.27
N GLN A 222 -10.22 12.80 -3.38
CA GLN A 222 -10.77 12.90 -4.74
C GLN A 222 -10.00 11.99 -5.69
N SER A 223 -10.67 11.52 -6.73
CA SER A 223 -10.05 10.72 -7.77
C SER A 223 -8.94 11.47 -8.50
N ILE A 224 -7.86 10.76 -8.84
CA ILE A 224 -6.70 11.28 -9.58
C ILE A 224 -6.74 10.70 -10.99
N THR A 225 -6.98 11.55 -11.99
CA THR A 225 -7.18 11.14 -13.38
C THR A 225 -6.00 11.44 -14.30
N VAL A 226 -4.96 12.10 -13.78
CA VAL A 226 -3.77 12.49 -14.56
C VAL A 226 -2.54 11.90 -13.89
N PRO A 227 -1.66 11.19 -14.64
CA PRO A 227 -0.39 10.70 -14.10
C PRO A 227 0.48 11.85 -13.58
N GLY A 228 1.28 11.59 -12.54
CA GLY A 228 2.18 12.59 -11.98
C GLY A 228 2.45 12.39 -10.48
N ALA A 229 3.17 13.34 -9.90
CA ALA A 229 3.47 13.34 -8.47
C ALA A 229 2.51 14.26 -7.70
N TYR A 230 1.93 13.69 -6.65
CA TYR A 230 0.97 14.36 -5.77
C TYR A 230 1.49 14.34 -4.35
N LEU A 231 1.50 15.48 -3.70
CA LEU A 231 1.93 15.63 -2.32
C LEU A 231 0.76 16.14 -1.49
N GLY A 232 0.56 15.55 -0.32
CA GLY A 232 -0.46 15.94 0.63
C GLY A 232 0.12 16.10 2.03
N GLY A 233 -0.66 16.71 2.92
CA GLY A 233 -0.22 17.00 4.28
C GLY A 233 0.27 18.42 4.46
N ALA A 234 0.02 19.01 5.62
CA ALA A 234 0.38 20.39 5.91
C ALA A 234 1.85 20.49 6.35
N GLY A 235 2.68 21.06 5.50
CA GLY A 235 3.86 21.83 5.90
C GLY A 235 5.06 21.12 6.51
N GLY A 236 5.13 19.81 6.56
CA GLY A 236 6.30 19.09 7.06
C GLY A 236 6.67 19.42 8.54
N VAL A 237 7.84 18.96 8.98
CA VAL A 237 8.36 19.26 10.34
C VAL A 237 8.95 20.66 10.38
N MET A 238 8.54 21.45 11.37
CA MET A 238 9.05 22.79 11.63
C MET A 238 9.27 23.02 13.13
N LYS A 239 9.97 24.10 13.49
CA LYS A 239 10.13 24.47 14.92
C LYS A 239 8.76 24.68 15.57
N ALA A 240 8.63 24.28 16.83
CA ALA A 240 7.36 24.30 17.56
C ALA A 240 6.64 25.66 17.54
N ASP A 241 7.40 26.75 17.68
CA ASP A 241 6.82 28.09 17.68
C ASP A 241 6.30 28.52 16.29
N ASP A 242 6.98 28.11 15.24
CA ASP A 242 6.53 28.38 13.86
C ASP A 242 5.33 27.52 13.50
N TRP A 243 5.31 26.27 13.96
CA TRP A 243 4.14 25.40 13.81
C TRP A 243 2.89 25.98 14.49
N ARG A 244 3.02 26.44 15.76
CA ARG A 244 1.90 27.05 16.48
C ARG A 244 1.34 28.27 15.75
N LYS A 245 2.22 29.15 15.26
CA LYS A 245 1.83 30.33 14.46
C LYS A 245 1.11 29.92 13.18
N SER A 246 1.63 28.93 12.46
CA SER A 246 1.05 28.42 11.21
C SER A 246 -0.30 27.77 11.45
N ALA A 247 -0.46 26.96 12.51
CA ALA A 247 -1.69 26.32 12.89
C ALA A 247 -2.82 27.32 13.25
N VAL A 248 -2.48 28.45 13.90
CA VAL A 248 -3.44 29.54 14.16
C VAL A 248 -3.86 30.22 12.86
N ARG A 249 -2.90 30.55 11.98
CA ARG A 249 -3.17 31.20 10.69
C ARG A 249 -4.01 30.31 9.78
N PHE A 250 -3.74 29.01 9.76
CA PHE A 250 -4.52 28.04 8.98
C PHE A 250 -6.02 28.09 9.34
N ARG A 251 -6.37 28.16 10.63
CA ARG A 251 -7.76 28.29 11.07
C ARG A 251 -8.38 29.63 10.66
N GLN A 252 -7.58 30.64 10.35
CA GLN A 252 -8.04 31.99 9.96
C GLN A 252 -8.08 32.20 8.44
N LEU A 253 -7.66 31.21 7.63
CA LEU A 253 -7.55 31.38 6.17
C LEU A 253 -8.83 31.85 5.51
N ASP A 254 -9.99 31.31 5.90
CA ASP A 254 -11.29 31.73 5.35
C ASP A 254 -11.59 33.21 5.66
N ALA A 255 -11.37 33.63 6.90
CA ALA A 255 -11.55 35.03 7.30
C ALA A 255 -10.55 35.98 6.55
N MET A 256 -9.32 35.53 6.38
CA MET A 256 -8.31 36.26 5.61
C MET A 256 -8.70 36.37 4.13
N ALA A 257 -9.17 35.29 3.52
CA ALA A 257 -9.62 35.29 2.12
C ALA A 257 -10.80 36.25 1.90
N ARG A 258 -11.80 36.22 2.78
CA ARG A 258 -12.92 37.19 2.72
C ARG A 258 -12.47 38.63 2.86
N ARG A 259 -11.50 38.88 3.76
CA ARG A 259 -10.95 40.22 3.96
C ARG A 259 -10.20 40.70 2.72
N ILE A 260 -9.45 39.84 2.06
CA ILE A 260 -8.77 40.16 0.79
C ILE A 260 -9.80 40.52 -0.28
N GLN A 261 -10.84 39.70 -0.47
CA GLN A 261 -11.90 40.00 -1.45
C GLN A 261 -12.57 41.36 -1.22
N VAL A 262 -12.79 41.76 0.03
CA VAL A 262 -13.37 43.09 0.36
C VAL A 262 -12.40 44.22 -0.03
N LEU A 263 -11.10 44.03 0.28
CA LEU A 263 -10.07 45.02 -0.06
C LEU A 263 -9.90 45.17 -1.59
N GLU A 264 -9.91 44.08 -2.33
CA GLU A 264 -9.84 44.08 -3.80
C GLU A 264 -11.04 44.81 -4.41
N LYS A 265 -12.26 44.58 -3.90
CA LYS A 265 -13.44 45.33 -4.35
C LYS A 265 -13.32 46.83 -4.10
N GLN A 266 -12.78 47.26 -2.94
CA GLN A 266 -12.58 48.65 -2.60
C GLN A 266 -11.53 49.34 -3.50
N LEU A 267 -10.46 48.63 -3.86
CA LEU A 267 -9.41 49.09 -4.76
C LEU A 267 -9.93 49.25 -6.20
N ASN A 268 -10.70 48.25 -6.69
CA ASN A 268 -11.28 48.30 -8.05
C ASN A 268 -12.34 49.37 -8.22
N VAL A 269 -13.06 49.77 -7.17
CA VAL A 269 -13.98 50.92 -7.20
C VAL A 269 -13.18 52.21 -7.30
N LYS A 270 -12.07 52.35 -6.57
CA LYS A 270 -11.21 53.56 -6.67
C LYS A 270 -10.52 53.71 -8.03
N SER A 271 -10.24 52.60 -8.75
CA SER A 271 -9.63 52.68 -10.09
C SER A 271 -10.60 53.00 -11.22
N LYS A 272 -11.92 52.99 -10.98
CA LYS A 272 -12.95 53.38 -11.93
C LYS A 272 -13.38 54.84 -11.79
N ASP A 273 -13.04 55.48 -10.66
CA ASP A 273 -13.38 56.87 -10.36
C ASP A 273 -12.18 57.81 -10.55
N SER A 274 -11.06 57.31 -11.09
CA SER A 274 -9.86 58.07 -11.50
C SER A 274 -9.63 57.97 -13.00
#